data_f6e1fdbae63348dccb50b254dd6dac26
#
_entry.id   f6e1fdbae63348dccb50b254dd6dac26
#
_cell.length_a   1.000
_cell.length_b   1.000
_cell.length_c   1.000
_cell.angle_alpha   90.00
_cell.angle_beta   90.00
_cell.angle_gamma   90.00
#
_symmetry.space_group_name_H-M   'P 1'
#
loop_
_entity.id
_entity.type
_entity.pdbx_description
1 polymer ?
#
loop_
_entity_poly.entity_id
_entity_poly.type
_entity_poly.pdbx_seq_one_letter_code
_entity_poly.pdbx_strand_id
1 'polypeptide(L)'
;MTLYPLIILAAAFICGMPVAFAMILCIIPYFVLDPTSQMTVIIQKLIAGTESFSLAAIPFFIIAGSIMNYSGISERLFRLADALVGHLTGGLGHVNILLSTLMGGISGSGAADAAMESKLLVPEMVKHGYSLEYSAAVTAASACITPIIPPGVGLVVYACIMQVSVGKLLCAGYIPGLMICVGMMICNHIISKKRGYKAARDHMLPGKQILKLFLDALWALFIPFGLVMALRIGLCTPTEGGAMMAVYALLVGKFIYKELKITDLPKIMLDGATNTACIMMIMAGANVLSHYLSWEGIPTWLTQSMTQNVPNKYVFLAISMALLLVLGMFMDGMAAMIVIAPLLAPVGAQMGVNMVHYGLIMCLNCAIGAITPPFGNYNFLVAGTVKCSTSKMIKEIIPYIIVCIAVLILCTYIPGFVTIIPKLVYGNV
;
A
#
# COMPACT_ATOMS: atom_id res chain seq x y z
N MET A 1 -31.06 12.93 -10.34
CA MET A 1 -30.00 12.32 -9.54
C MET A 1 -30.51 12.06 -8.14
N THR A 2 -30.62 10.82 -7.79
CA THR A 2 -31.04 10.40 -6.45
C THR A 2 -29.80 10.25 -5.57
N LEU A 3 -29.51 11.23 -4.70
CA LEU A 3 -28.27 11.24 -3.91
C LEU A 3 -28.39 10.55 -2.54
N TYR A 4 -29.60 10.07 -2.16
CA TYR A 4 -29.79 9.44 -0.85
C TYR A 4 -28.93 8.18 -0.61
N PRO A 5 -28.56 7.33 -1.61
CA PRO A 5 -27.65 6.24 -1.34
C PRO A 5 -26.26 6.70 -0.89
N LEU A 6 -25.76 7.81 -1.42
CA LEU A 6 -24.49 8.38 -0.96
C LEU A 6 -24.58 8.94 0.46
N ILE A 7 -25.74 9.49 0.85
CA ILE A 7 -26.00 9.94 2.22
C ILE A 7 -26.02 8.73 3.18
N ILE A 8 -26.68 7.64 2.78
CA ILE A 8 -26.70 6.38 3.54
C ILE A 8 -25.28 5.82 3.66
N LEU A 9 -24.49 5.84 2.59
CA LEU A 9 -23.10 5.40 2.60
C LEU A 9 -22.26 6.20 3.60
N ALA A 10 -22.38 7.53 3.57
CA ALA A 10 -21.67 8.40 4.51
C ALA A 10 -22.12 8.15 5.96
N ALA A 11 -23.42 8.00 6.20
CA ALA A 11 -23.93 7.65 7.53
C ALA A 11 -23.44 6.29 8.01
N ALA A 12 -23.41 5.28 7.14
CA ALA A 12 -22.87 3.96 7.46
C ALA A 12 -21.39 4.00 7.85
N PHE A 13 -20.59 4.82 7.17
CA PHE A 13 -19.18 5.04 7.52
C PHE A 13 -19.02 5.74 8.88
N ILE A 14 -19.85 6.75 9.17
CA ILE A 14 -19.85 7.44 10.47
C ILE A 14 -20.24 6.47 11.60
N CYS A 15 -21.16 5.53 11.33
CA CYS A 15 -21.56 4.48 12.28
C CYS A 15 -20.51 3.36 12.43
N GLY A 16 -19.37 3.41 11.71
CA GLY A 16 -18.30 2.42 11.80
C GLY A 16 -18.61 1.09 11.09
N MET A 17 -19.57 1.08 10.14
CA MET A 17 -19.89 -0.11 9.37
C MET A 17 -18.72 -0.50 8.44
N PRO A 18 -18.37 -1.81 8.33
CA PRO A 18 -17.35 -2.23 7.38
C PRO A 18 -17.68 -1.82 5.94
N VAL A 19 -16.68 -1.31 5.22
CA VAL A 19 -16.84 -0.63 3.91
C VAL A 19 -17.63 -1.46 2.90
N ALA A 20 -17.35 -2.77 2.79
CA ALA A 20 -18.03 -3.67 1.89
C ALA A 20 -19.55 -3.72 2.13
N PHE A 21 -19.95 -3.86 3.38
CA PHE A 21 -21.37 -3.91 3.76
C PHE A 21 -22.05 -2.54 3.61
N ALA A 22 -21.34 -1.45 3.93
CA ALA A 22 -21.85 -0.10 3.75
C ALA A 22 -22.18 0.19 2.28
N MET A 23 -21.31 -0.22 1.35
CA MET A 23 -21.52 -0.06 -0.10
C MET A 23 -22.71 -0.87 -0.62
N ILE A 24 -22.92 -2.08 -0.09
CA ILE A 24 -24.07 -2.92 -0.49
C ILE A 24 -25.36 -2.34 0.12
N LEU A 25 -25.34 -2.03 1.41
CA LEU A 25 -26.51 -1.56 2.14
C LEU A 25 -27.05 -0.24 1.59
N CYS A 26 -26.18 0.70 1.22
CA CYS A 26 -26.62 2.01 0.73
C CYS A 26 -27.42 1.95 -0.57
N ILE A 27 -27.24 0.88 -1.36
CA ILE A 27 -27.85 0.73 -2.67
C ILE A 27 -29.17 -0.06 -2.62
N ILE A 28 -29.35 -0.93 -1.62
CA ILE A 28 -30.57 -1.74 -1.49
C ILE A 28 -31.86 -0.88 -1.52
N PRO A 29 -31.99 0.21 -0.74
CA PRO A 29 -33.17 1.05 -0.79
C PRO A 29 -33.43 1.66 -2.20
N TYR A 30 -32.38 1.97 -2.94
CA TYR A 30 -32.51 2.51 -4.31
C TYR A 30 -33.21 1.52 -5.22
N PHE A 31 -32.72 0.26 -5.26
CA PHE A 31 -33.31 -0.77 -6.11
C PHE A 31 -34.67 -1.28 -5.64
N VAL A 32 -35.00 -1.11 -4.35
CA VAL A 32 -36.33 -1.44 -3.81
C VAL A 32 -37.38 -0.39 -4.17
N LEU A 33 -36.97 0.90 -4.16
CA LEU A 33 -37.88 2.02 -4.38
C LEU A 33 -38.04 2.42 -5.84
N ASP A 34 -37.10 2.05 -6.70
CA ASP A 34 -37.15 2.34 -8.13
C ASP A 34 -37.85 1.21 -8.90
N PRO A 35 -39.06 1.44 -9.44
CA PRO A 35 -39.80 0.42 -10.19
C PRO A 35 -39.16 0.01 -11.51
N THR A 36 -38.15 0.75 -12.00
CA THR A 36 -37.44 0.47 -13.26
C THR A 36 -36.24 -0.43 -13.05
N SER A 37 -35.74 -0.57 -11.83
CA SER A 37 -34.56 -1.38 -11.50
C SER A 37 -34.96 -2.72 -10.88
N GLN A 38 -34.28 -3.78 -11.34
CA GLN A 38 -34.50 -5.13 -10.83
C GLN A 38 -33.51 -5.46 -9.70
N MET A 39 -34.01 -5.96 -8.58
CA MET A 39 -33.16 -6.37 -7.44
C MET A 39 -32.13 -7.45 -7.80
N THR A 40 -32.43 -8.28 -8.83
CA THR A 40 -31.50 -9.27 -9.38
C THR A 40 -30.20 -8.67 -9.92
N VAL A 41 -30.22 -7.40 -10.34
CA VAL A 41 -29.03 -6.69 -10.83
C VAL A 41 -27.98 -6.52 -9.72
N ILE A 42 -28.39 -6.31 -8.47
CA ILE A 42 -27.46 -6.22 -7.35
C ILE A 42 -26.64 -7.52 -7.24
N ILE A 43 -27.33 -8.67 -7.26
CA ILE A 43 -26.68 -10.00 -7.13
C ILE A 43 -25.75 -10.24 -8.33
N GLN A 44 -26.23 -9.95 -9.54
CA GLN A 44 -25.40 -10.08 -10.74
C GLN A 44 -24.15 -9.22 -10.69
N LYS A 45 -24.23 -7.97 -10.21
CA LYS A 45 -23.09 -7.07 -10.09
C LYS A 45 -22.15 -7.44 -8.95
N LEU A 46 -22.67 -8.00 -7.85
CA LEU A 46 -21.84 -8.56 -6.78
C LEU A 46 -20.97 -9.70 -7.32
N ILE A 47 -21.56 -10.65 -8.05
CA ILE A 47 -20.85 -11.77 -8.64
C ILE A 47 -19.86 -11.28 -9.70
N ALA A 48 -20.31 -10.48 -10.66
CA ALA A 48 -19.46 -9.93 -11.73
C ALA A 48 -18.27 -9.10 -11.20
N GLY A 49 -18.43 -8.48 -10.02
CA GLY A 49 -17.34 -7.75 -9.35
C GLY A 49 -16.20 -8.64 -8.86
N THR A 50 -16.38 -9.95 -8.83
CA THR A 50 -15.38 -10.92 -8.37
C THR A 50 -14.92 -11.90 -9.46
N GLU A 51 -15.63 -11.99 -10.59
CA GLU A 51 -15.36 -12.98 -11.65
C GLU A 51 -14.26 -12.58 -12.64
N SER A 52 -13.77 -11.34 -12.61
CA SER A 52 -12.73 -10.90 -13.54
C SER A 52 -11.42 -11.68 -13.33
N PHE A 53 -10.91 -12.28 -14.42
CA PHE A 53 -9.65 -13.03 -14.39
C PHE A 53 -8.47 -12.20 -13.89
N SER A 54 -8.44 -10.90 -14.19
CA SER A 54 -7.39 -9.99 -13.70
C SER A 54 -7.37 -9.88 -12.18
N LEU A 55 -8.53 -10.02 -11.52
CA LEU A 55 -8.65 -9.98 -10.06
C LEU A 55 -8.04 -11.21 -9.38
N ALA A 56 -7.91 -12.34 -10.08
CA ALA A 56 -7.25 -13.53 -9.56
C ALA A 56 -5.76 -13.28 -9.22
N ALA A 57 -5.15 -12.22 -9.74
CA ALA A 57 -3.82 -11.80 -9.35
C ALA A 57 -3.75 -11.44 -7.84
N ILE A 58 -4.80 -10.79 -7.31
CA ILE A 58 -4.84 -10.29 -5.93
C ILE A 58 -4.63 -11.42 -4.89
N PRO A 59 -5.40 -12.53 -4.90
CA PRO A 59 -5.19 -13.64 -3.97
C PRO A 59 -3.78 -14.23 -4.08
N PHE A 60 -3.23 -14.37 -5.27
CA PHE A 60 -1.89 -14.93 -5.43
C PHE A 60 -0.80 -14.02 -4.84
N PHE A 61 -0.88 -12.70 -5.03
CA PHE A 61 0.05 -11.75 -4.42
C PHE A 61 -0.08 -11.74 -2.89
N ILE A 62 -1.30 -11.80 -2.35
CA ILE A 62 -1.55 -11.84 -0.90
C ILE A 62 -0.98 -13.13 -0.30
N ILE A 63 -1.24 -14.28 -0.91
CA ILE A 63 -0.73 -15.57 -0.46
C ILE A 63 0.81 -15.59 -0.55
N ALA A 64 1.39 -15.09 -1.64
CA ALA A 64 2.84 -14.96 -1.77
C ALA A 64 3.43 -14.15 -0.62
N GLY A 65 2.88 -12.97 -0.31
CA GLY A 65 3.29 -12.13 0.82
C GLY A 65 3.15 -12.86 2.17
N SER A 66 2.03 -13.59 2.37
CA SER A 66 1.83 -14.38 3.59
C SER A 66 2.88 -15.48 3.73
N ILE A 67 3.20 -16.22 2.67
CA ILE A 67 4.27 -17.25 2.68
C ILE A 67 5.62 -16.61 3.04
N MET A 68 5.93 -15.47 2.45
CA MET A 68 7.21 -14.79 2.66
C MET A 68 7.42 -14.37 4.12
N ASN A 69 6.36 -13.98 4.82
CA ASN A 69 6.41 -13.63 6.23
C ASN A 69 6.81 -14.79 7.15
N TYR A 70 6.54 -16.04 6.73
CA TYR A 70 6.88 -17.25 7.48
C TYR A 70 8.14 -17.96 6.96
N SER A 71 8.76 -17.45 5.89
CA SER A 71 9.89 -18.10 5.20
C SER A 71 11.28 -17.71 5.70
N GLY A 72 11.36 -16.88 6.76
CA GLY A 72 12.61 -16.35 7.29
C GLY A 72 13.27 -15.25 6.42
N ILE A 73 12.56 -14.78 5.41
CA ILE A 73 13.00 -13.69 4.53
C ILE A 73 13.20 -12.40 5.34
N SER A 74 12.25 -12.06 6.21
CA SER A 74 12.27 -10.81 6.99
C SER A 74 13.52 -10.70 7.88
N GLU A 75 13.94 -11.79 8.49
CA GLU A 75 15.15 -11.78 9.33
C GLU A 75 16.44 -11.56 8.51
N ARG A 76 16.52 -12.11 7.31
CA ARG A 76 17.68 -11.90 6.42
C ARG A 76 17.74 -10.47 5.91
N LEU A 77 16.61 -9.89 5.58
CA LEU A 77 16.52 -8.49 5.20
C LEU A 77 16.84 -7.57 6.37
N PHE A 78 16.41 -7.90 7.58
CA PHE A 78 16.79 -7.17 8.78
C PHE A 78 18.31 -7.18 8.98
N ARG A 79 18.96 -8.36 8.91
CA ARG A 79 20.42 -8.47 9.03
C ARG A 79 21.16 -7.69 7.93
N LEU A 80 20.64 -7.68 6.71
CA LEU A 80 21.19 -6.88 5.62
C LEU A 80 21.01 -5.39 5.88
N ALA A 81 19.83 -4.95 6.27
CA ALA A 81 19.55 -3.55 6.59
C ALA A 81 20.43 -3.05 7.75
N ASP A 82 20.57 -3.86 8.80
CA ASP A 82 21.44 -3.53 9.93
C ASP A 82 22.92 -3.47 9.51
N ALA A 83 23.37 -4.36 8.64
CA ALA A 83 24.73 -4.33 8.10
C ALA A 83 25.02 -3.06 7.28
N LEU A 84 24.03 -2.57 6.52
CA LEU A 84 24.17 -1.41 5.65
C LEU A 84 24.10 -0.07 6.38
N VAL A 85 23.16 0.08 7.32
CA VAL A 85 22.85 1.39 7.92
C VAL A 85 22.93 1.42 9.45
N GLY A 86 23.12 0.29 10.12
CA GLY A 86 23.16 0.22 11.59
C GLY A 86 24.30 1.01 12.25
N HIS A 87 25.36 1.31 11.48
CA HIS A 87 26.51 2.13 11.95
C HIS A 87 26.23 3.65 11.92
N LEU A 88 25.12 4.09 11.36
CA LEU A 88 24.75 5.51 11.29
C LEU A 88 24.20 6.00 12.63
N THR A 89 24.29 7.30 12.90
CA THR A 89 23.65 7.93 14.07
C THR A 89 22.14 7.71 14.00
N GLY A 90 21.55 7.11 15.04
CA GLY A 90 20.15 6.67 15.00
C GLY A 90 19.96 5.36 14.21
N GLY A 91 20.99 4.47 14.26
CA GLY A 91 21.11 3.30 13.38
C GLY A 91 19.88 2.42 13.33
N LEU A 92 19.25 2.08 14.47
CA LEU A 92 18.04 1.24 14.47
C LEU A 92 16.83 1.91 13.83
N GLY A 93 16.71 3.25 13.88
CA GLY A 93 15.68 3.97 13.12
C GLY A 93 15.93 3.89 11.60
N HIS A 94 17.20 3.97 11.17
CA HIS A 94 17.56 3.75 9.76
C HIS A 94 17.31 2.32 9.32
N VAL A 95 17.62 1.33 10.17
CA VAL A 95 17.34 -0.10 9.91
C VAL A 95 15.85 -0.33 9.71
N ASN A 96 15.01 0.27 10.57
CA ASN A 96 13.56 0.19 10.47
C ASN A 96 13.05 0.71 9.10
N ILE A 97 13.46 1.91 8.70
CA ILE A 97 13.07 2.52 7.43
C ILE A 97 13.55 1.70 6.23
N LEU A 98 14.80 1.23 6.26
CA LEU A 98 15.35 0.42 5.18
C LEU A 98 14.69 -0.95 5.10
N LEU A 99 14.38 -1.56 6.26
CA LEU A 99 13.68 -2.85 6.31
C LEU A 99 12.30 -2.75 5.70
N SER A 100 11.46 -1.74 6.07
CA SER A 100 10.15 -1.51 5.43
C SER A 100 10.29 -1.31 3.91
N THR A 101 11.36 -0.64 3.47
CA THR A 101 11.64 -0.45 2.03
C THR A 101 11.93 -1.79 1.33
N LEU A 102 12.73 -2.66 1.93
CA LEU A 102 13.04 -3.98 1.40
C LEU A 102 11.84 -4.92 1.49
N MET A 103 11.08 -4.86 2.58
CA MET A 103 9.85 -5.63 2.80
C MET A 103 8.73 -5.23 1.83
N GLY A 104 8.74 -3.99 1.34
CA GLY A 104 7.82 -3.53 0.29
C GLY A 104 7.87 -4.42 -0.94
N GLY A 105 9.08 -4.84 -1.35
CA GLY A 105 9.30 -5.79 -2.42
C GLY A 105 8.78 -7.22 -2.15
N ILE A 106 8.23 -7.47 -0.97
CA ILE A 106 7.93 -8.83 -0.50
C ILE A 106 6.49 -8.95 -0.02
N SER A 107 6.12 -8.23 1.05
CA SER A 107 4.77 -8.34 1.65
C SER A 107 3.72 -7.51 0.92
N GLY A 108 4.11 -6.37 0.35
CA GLY A 108 3.21 -5.42 -0.31
C GLY A 108 2.11 -4.84 0.58
N SER A 109 2.11 -5.13 1.89
CA SER A 109 1.10 -4.73 2.86
C SER A 109 1.71 -3.95 4.02
N GLY A 110 1.44 -2.65 4.08
CA GLY A 110 1.95 -1.79 5.15
C GLY A 110 1.44 -2.17 6.55
N ALA A 111 0.20 -2.65 6.66
CA ALA A 111 -0.34 -3.11 7.94
C ALA A 111 0.39 -4.36 8.46
N ALA A 112 0.68 -5.32 7.58
CA ALA A 112 1.43 -6.53 7.95
C ALA A 112 2.86 -6.17 8.38
N ASP A 113 3.49 -5.25 7.66
CA ASP A 113 4.83 -4.76 7.93
C ASP A 113 4.89 -4.01 9.27
N ALA A 114 3.98 -3.05 9.51
CA ALA A 114 3.83 -2.35 10.77
C ALA A 114 3.65 -3.30 11.97
N ALA A 115 2.83 -4.34 11.81
CA ALA A 115 2.59 -5.33 12.86
C ALA A 115 3.83 -6.19 13.16
N MET A 116 4.57 -6.59 12.12
CA MET A 116 5.78 -7.39 12.24
C MET A 116 6.91 -6.57 12.85
N GLU A 117 7.21 -5.41 12.29
CA GLU A 117 8.30 -4.55 12.76
C GLU A 117 8.07 -4.02 14.17
N SER A 118 6.82 -3.75 14.56
CA SER A 118 6.50 -3.32 15.93
C SER A 118 6.85 -4.37 16.98
N LYS A 119 6.78 -5.65 16.64
CA LYS A 119 7.18 -6.76 17.53
C LYS A 119 8.69 -7.02 17.50
N LEU A 120 9.33 -6.81 16.36
CA LEU A 120 10.74 -7.12 16.14
C LEU A 120 11.65 -5.95 16.54
N LEU A 121 11.38 -4.77 16.04
CA LEU A 121 12.29 -3.61 16.12
C LEU A 121 12.02 -2.70 17.32
N VAL A 122 10.75 -2.44 17.66
CA VAL A 122 10.45 -1.50 18.73
C VAL A 122 11.06 -1.94 20.08
N PRO A 123 10.97 -3.22 20.52
CA PRO A 123 11.62 -3.65 21.75
C PRO A 123 13.15 -3.49 21.70
N GLU A 124 13.75 -3.73 20.54
CA GLU A 124 15.20 -3.60 20.35
C GLU A 124 15.65 -2.13 20.38
N MET A 125 14.90 -1.24 19.74
CA MET A 125 15.13 0.21 19.81
C MET A 125 15.05 0.71 21.26
N VAL A 126 14.04 0.30 22.02
CA VAL A 126 13.88 0.68 23.43
C VAL A 126 15.06 0.22 24.29
N LYS A 127 15.56 -1.01 24.10
CA LYS A 127 16.77 -1.51 24.78
C LYS A 127 18.01 -0.66 24.47
N HIS A 128 18.09 -0.08 23.27
CA HIS A 128 19.18 0.81 22.86
C HIS A 128 18.94 2.28 23.25
N GLY A 129 17.98 2.56 24.13
CA GLY A 129 17.74 3.88 24.70
C GLY A 129 16.87 4.81 23.88
N TYR A 130 16.17 4.32 22.85
CA TYR A 130 15.15 5.09 22.16
C TYR A 130 13.87 5.17 22.99
N SER A 131 13.13 6.28 22.91
CA SER A 131 11.81 6.34 23.52
C SER A 131 10.83 5.40 22.81
N LEU A 132 9.91 4.81 23.59
CA LEU A 132 8.91 3.89 23.06
C LEU A 132 8.05 4.55 21.99
N GLU A 133 7.60 5.79 22.24
CA GLU A 133 6.74 6.55 21.34
C GLU A 133 7.46 6.90 20.03
N TYR A 134 8.73 7.26 20.08
CA TYR A 134 9.52 7.52 18.90
C TYR A 134 9.73 6.24 18.06
N SER A 135 10.08 5.13 18.72
CA SER A 135 10.28 3.84 18.07
C SER A 135 8.99 3.38 17.36
N ALA A 136 7.85 3.52 18.05
CA ALA A 136 6.54 3.22 17.48
C ALA A 136 6.20 4.14 16.29
N ALA A 137 6.52 5.45 16.39
CA ALA A 137 6.26 6.42 15.33
C ALA A 137 7.08 6.15 14.07
N VAL A 138 8.37 5.82 14.21
CA VAL A 138 9.23 5.46 13.07
C VAL A 138 8.68 4.21 12.37
N THR A 139 8.31 3.18 13.14
CA THR A 139 7.76 1.91 12.62
C THR A 139 6.43 2.12 11.88
N ALA A 140 5.52 2.93 12.43
CA ALA A 140 4.27 3.24 11.74
C ALA A 140 4.52 4.06 10.45
N ALA A 141 5.45 5.03 10.51
CA ALA A 141 5.77 5.87 9.38
C ALA A 141 6.42 5.07 8.25
N SER A 142 7.43 4.24 8.54
CA SER A 142 8.15 3.45 7.53
C SER A 142 7.24 2.46 6.82
N ALA A 143 6.27 1.89 7.52
CA ALA A 143 5.31 0.95 6.95
C ALA A 143 4.47 1.53 5.79
N CYS A 144 4.39 2.87 5.63
CA CYS A 144 3.74 3.47 4.46
C CYS A 144 4.54 3.29 3.16
N ILE A 145 5.83 2.95 3.23
CA ILE A 145 6.67 2.68 2.05
C ILE A 145 6.28 1.35 1.41
N THR A 146 5.97 0.36 2.23
CA THR A 146 5.72 -1.04 1.84
C THR A 146 4.68 -1.20 0.73
N PRO A 147 3.48 -0.58 0.75
CA PRO A 147 2.50 -0.74 -0.33
C PRO A 147 2.87 0.01 -1.62
N ILE A 148 3.90 0.86 -1.61
CA ILE A 148 4.33 1.64 -2.78
C ILE A 148 5.41 0.90 -3.57
N ILE A 149 6.33 0.22 -2.90
CA ILE A 149 7.39 -0.56 -3.57
C ILE A 149 6.80 -1.86 -4.13
N PRO A 150 7.09 -2.19 -5.43
CA PRO A 150 6.59 -3.41 -6.04
C PRO A 150 7.02 -4.69 -5.29
N PRO A 151 6.11 -5.67 -5.17
CA PRO A 151 4.76 -5.76 -5.70
C PRO A 151 3.67 -5.30 -4.70
N GLY A 152 3.50 -4.00 -4.53
CA GLY A 152 2.45 -3.44 -3.68
C GLY A 152 1.05 -3.92 -4.07
N VAL A 153 0.32 -4.54 -3.14
CA VAL A 153 -1.04 -5.07 -3.39
C VAL A 153 -1.98 -3.96 -3.86
N GLY A 154 -1.89 -2.76 -3.29
CA GLY A 154 -2.72 -1.61 -3.70
C GLY A 154 -2.50 -1.21 -5.16
N LEU A 155 -1.27 -1.27 -5.67
CA LEU A 155 -0.96 -0.99 -7.07
C LEU A 155 -1.62 -2.02 -7.99
N VAL A 156 -1.58 -3.30 -7.63
CA VAL A 156 -2.24 -4.37 -8.40
C VAL A 156 -3.75 -4.18 -8.40
N VAL A 157 -4.36 -3.89 -7.24
CA VAL A 157 -5.80 -3.64 -7.09
C VAL A 157 -6.24 -2.48 -7.97
N TYR A 158 -5.56 -1.33 -7.90
CA TYR A 158 -5.86 -0.18 -8.76
C TYR A 158 -5.77 -0.54 -10.25
N ALA A 159 -4.69 -1.23 -10.66
CA ALA A 159 -4.48 -1.61 -12.05
C ALA A 159 -5.61 -2.51 -12.57
N CYS A 160 -6.09 -3.45 -11.74
CA CYS A 160 -7.21 -4.33 -12.10
C CYS A 160 -8.54 -3.57 -12.22
N ILE A 161 -8.83 -2.62 -11.31
CA ILE A 161 -10.07 -1.83 -11.33
C ILE A 161 -10.09 -0.89 -12.53
N MET A 162 -9.01 -0.19 -12.75
CA MET A 162 -8.92 0.86 -13.78
C MET A 162 -8.42 0.34 -15.13
N GLN A 163 -8.22 -0.98 -15.27
CA GLN A 163 -7.75 -1.64 -16.50
C GLN A 163 -6.44 -1.03 -17.02
N VAL A 164 -5.55 -0.63 -16.11
CA VAL A 164 -4.22 -0.11 -16.43
C VAL A 164 -3.20 -1.25 -16.37
N SER A 165 -2.11 -1.14 -17.12
CA SER A 165 -1.04 -2.15 -17.10
C SER A 165 -0.45 -2.31 -15.69
N VAL A 166 -0.61 -3.49 -15.10
CA VAL A 166 -0.04 -3.85 -13.78
C VAL A 166 1.48 -3.65 -13.78
N GLY A 167 2.18 -4.12 -14.81
CA GLY A 167 3.64 -4.00 -14.89
C GLY A 167 4.11 -2.54 -14.95
N LYS A 168 3.43 -1.67 -15.71
CA LYS A 168 3.76 -0.24 -15.75
C LYS A 168 3.53 0.41 -14.39
N LEU A 169 2.43 0.09 -13.72
CA LEU A 169 2.09 0.67 -12.43
C LEU A 169 3.04 0.18 -11.32
N LEU A 170 3.41 -1.09 -11.33
CA LEU A 170 4.44 -1.61 -10.43
C LEU A 170 5.77 -0.88 -10.62
N CYS A 171 6.25 -0.73 -11.85
CA CYS A 171 7.48 0.03 -12.13
C CYS A 171 7.44 1.47 -11.61
N ALA A 172 6.26 2.09 -11.61
CA ALA A 172 6.08 3.48 -11.16
C ALA A 172 6.36 3.67 -9.67
N GLY A 173 6.24 2.62 -8.85
CA GLY A 173 6.41 2.67 -7.39
C GLY A 173 7.87 2.78 -6.92
N TYR A 174 8.86 2.38 -7.71
CA TYR A 174 10.26 2.32 -7.25
C TYR A 174 10.82 3.69 -6.84
N ILE A 175 10.74 4.70 -7.72
CA ILE A 175 11.32 6.02 -7.41
C ILE A 175 10.60 6.69 -6.23
N PRO A 176 9.27 6.79 -6.20
CA PRO A 176 8.57 7.38 -5.06
C PRO A 176 8.84 6.65 -3.74
N GLY A 177 8.87 5.31 -3.74
CA GLY A 177 9.21 4.54 -2.55
C GLY A 177 10.61 4.83 -2.04
N LEU A 178 11.62 4.89 -2.94
CA LEU A 178 12.99 5.27 -2.59
C LEU A 178 13.09 6.73 -2.14
N MET A 179 12.33 7.65 -2.72
CA MET A 179 12.30 9.06 -2.27
C MET A 179 11.79 9.17 -0.83
N ILE A 180 10.74 8.42 -0.47
CA ILE A 180 10.23 8.39 0.89
C ILE A 180 11.28 7.79 1.83
N CYS A 181 11.89 6.66 1.46
CA CYS A 181 12.96 6.02 2.23
C CYS A 181 14.08 7.01 2.54
N VAL A 182 14.66 7.64 1.54
CA VAL A 182 15.76 8.60 1.70
C VAL A 182 15.32 9.80 2.54
N GLY A 183 14.15 10.37 2.26
CA GLY A 183 13.60 11.49 3.01
C GLY A 183 13.38 11.16 4.48
N MET A 184 12.82 9.99 4.79
CA MET A 184 12.64 9.51 6.17
C MET A 184 13.98 9.24 6.85
N MET A 185 14.99 8.69 6.13
CA MET A 185 16.32 8.49 6.69
C MET A 185 17.01 9.81 7.05
N ILE A 186 16.86 10.84 6.22
CA ILE A 186 17.36 12.19 6.53
C ILE A 186 16.64 12.74 7.78
N CYS A 187 15.31 12.61 7.85
CA CYS A 187 14.54 13.04 9.01
C CYS A 187 14.96 12.31 10.28
N ASN A 188 15.09 10.96 10.21
CA ASN A 188 15.57 10.13 11.32
C ASN A 188 16.98 10.56 11.80
N HIS A 189 17.91 10.84 10.87
CA HIS A 189 19.25 11.29 11.22
C HIS A 189 19.23 12.61 11.99
N ILE A 190 18.44 13.58 11.52
CA ILE A 190 18.31 14.90 12.17
C ILE A 190 17.75 14.76 13.59
N ILE A 191 16.68 13.98 13.75
CA ILE A 191 16.03 13.77 15.05
C ILE A 191 16.97 13.02 16.00
N SER A 192 17.61 11.96 15.53
CA SER A 192 18.52 11.12 16.30
C SER A 192 19.75 11.91 16.80
N LYS A 193 20.31 12.77 15.95
CA LYS A 193 21.41 13.66 16.33
C LYS A 193 21.00 14.65 17.41
N LYS A 194 19.79 15.23 17.32
CA LYS A 194 19.26 16.16 18.33
C LYS A 194 19.01 15.49 19.68
N ARG A 195 18.61 14.20 19.68
CA ARG A 195 18.25 13.44 20.88
C ARG A 195 19.40 12.60 21.45
N GLY A 196 20.55 12.57 20.76
CA GLY A 196 21.71 11.79 21.18
C GLY A 196 21.53 10.27 21.03
N TYR A 197 20.64 9.82 20.13
CA TYR A 197 20.48 8.39 19.85
C TYR A 197 21.74 7.86 19.16
N LYS A 198 22.30 6.80 19.73
CA LYS A 198 23.55 6.22 19.25
C LYS A 198 23.34 5.33 18.03
N ALA A 199 24.41 5.03 17.34
CA ALA A 199 24.47 3.98 16.35
C ALA A 199 24.22 2.60 17.01
N ALA A 200 23.64 1.67 16.26
CA ALA A 200 23.53 0.29 16.74
C ALA A 200 24.89 -0.42 16.79
N ARG A 201 25.87 0.08 16.01
CA ARG A 201 27.25 -0.41 15.95
C ARG A 201 28.22 0.76 15.81
N ASP A 202 29.41 0.60 16.39
CA ASP A 202 30.45 1.63 16.36
C ASP A 202 31.09 1.76 14.96
N HIS A 203 31.14 0.67 14.19
CA HIS A 203 31.80 0.64 12.87
C HIS A 203 30.97 -0.11 11.82
N MET A 204 31.16 0.30 10.57
CA MET A 204 30.63 -0.44 9.42
C MET A 204 31.23 -1.84 9.35
N LEU A 205 30.43 -2.85 9.00
CA LEU A 205 30.91 -4.21 8.81
C LEU A 205 31.90 -4.29 7.65
N PRO A 206 32.89 -5.22 7.71
CA PRO A 206 33.80 -5.49 6.59
C PRO A 206 33.02 -5.85 5.32
N GLY A 207 33.44 -5.35 4.16
CA GLY A 207 32.77 -5.56 2.89
C GLY A 207 32.48 -7.05 2.55
N LYS A 208 33.38 -7.95 2.97
CA LYS A 208 33.15 -9.42 2.82
C LYS A 208 31.93 -9.92 3.60
N GLN A 209 31.68 -9.37 4.79
CA GLN A 209 30.51 -9.75 5.61
C GLN A 209 29.24 -9.16 5.01
N ILE A 210 29.26 -7.91 4.53
CA ILE A 210 28.13 -7.28 3.86
C ILE A 210 27.79 -8.08 2.58
N LEU A 211 28.80 -8.46 1.79
CA LEU A 211 28.59 -9.28 0.59
C LEU A 211 27.96 -10.64 0.92
N LYS A 212 28.40 -11.29 2.01
CA LYS A 212 27.81 -12.56 2.44
C LYS A 212 26.34 -12.39 2.82
N LEU A 213 26.00 -11.35 3.59
CA LEU A 213 24.61 -11.06 3.98
C LEU A 213 23.74 -10.66 2.77
N PHE A 214 24.32 -9.93 1.81
CA PHE A 214 23.65 -9.62 0.55
C PHE A 214 23.35 -10.88 -0.28
N LEU A 215 24.31 -11.80 -0.40
CA LEU A 215 24.11 -13.06 -1.10
C LEU A 215 23.08 -13.95 -0.41
N ASP A 216 23.03 -13.96 0.93
CA ASP A 216 22.01 -14.68 1.70
C ASP A 216 20.60 -14.07 1.48
N ALA A 217 20.51 -12.75 1.39
CA ALA A 217 19.26 -12.04 1.09
C ALA A 217 18.90 -12.02 -0.41
N LEU A 218 19.79 -12.41 -1.31
CA LEU A 218 19.62 -12.30 -2.76
C LEU A 218 18.36 -13.02 -3.27
N TRP A 219 18.07 -14.19 -2.72
CA TRP A 219 16.87 -14.95 -3.07
C TRP A 219 15.57 -14.19 -2.75
N ALA A 220 15.56 -13.44 -1.66
CA ALA A 220 14.43 -12.57 -1.31
C ALA A 220 14.36 -11.35 -2.24
N LEU A 221 15.50 -10.69 -2.48
CA LEU A 221 15.58 -9.50 -3.33
C LEU A 221 15.29 -9.79 -4.80
N PHE A 222 15.47 -11.04 -5.26
CA PHE A 222 15.14 -11.44 -6.62
C PHE A 222 13.64 -11.34 -6.93
N ILE A 223 12.77 -11.48 -5.93
CA ILE A 223 11.31 -11.52 -6.10
C ILE A 223 10.77 -10.27 -6.80
N PRO A 224 10.96 -9.03 -6.28
CA PRO A 224 10.40 -7.84 -6.90
C PRO A 224 10.96 -7.56 -8.30
N PHE A 225 12.26 -7.78 -8.48
CA PHE A 225 12.91 -7.56 -9.78
C PHE A 225 12.54 -8.63 -10.81
N GLY A 226 12.51 -9.88 -10.39
CA GLY A 226 12.17 -11.03 -11.24
C GLY A 226 10.73 -10.92 -11.76
N LEU A 227 9.79 -10.54 -10.91
CA LEU A 227 8.40 -10.31 -11.31
C LEU A 227 8.28 -9.24 -12.39
N VAL A 228 8.85 -8.05 -12.14
CA VAL A 228 8.76 -6.94 -13.09
C VAL A 228 9.41 -7.31 -14.43
N MET A 229 10.54 -8.00 -14.40
CA MET A 229 11.20 -8.47 -15.64
C MET A 229 10.37 -9.53 -16.37
N ALA A 230 9.77 -10.49 -15.66
CA ALA A 230 8.89 -11.49 -16.25
C ALA A 230 7.67 -10.88 -16.93
N LEU A 231 7.04 -9.91 -16.28
CA LEU A 231 5.93 -9.14 -16.86
C LEU A 231 6.35 -8.32 -18.09
N ARG A 232 7.56 -7.75 -18.08
CA ARG A 232 8.09 -6.94 -19.19
C ARG A 232 8.31 -7.75 -20.45
N ILE A 233 8.96 -8.91 -20.32
CA ILE A 233 9.28 -9.77 -21.48
C ILE A 233 8.07 -10.60 -21.94
N GLY A 234 6.93 -10.44 -21.26
CA GLY A 234 5.71 -11.20 -21.59
C GLY A 234 5.78 -12.68 -21.23
N LEU A 235 6.67 -13.07 -20.33
CA LEU A 235 6.82 -14.46 -19.86
C LEU A 235 5.59 -14.92 -19.09
N CYS A 236 4.94 -14.02 -18.37
CA CYS A 236 3.75 -14.31 -17.59
C CYS A 236 2.79 -13.12 -17.56
N THR A 237 1.52 -13.42 -17.36
CA THR A 237 0.49 -12.44 -16.98
C THR A 237 0.65 -12.05 -15.51
N PRO A 238 0.02 -10.95 -15.03
CA PRO A 238 0.05 -10.59 -13.62
C PRO A 238 -0.45 -11.71 -12.69
N THR A 239 -1.48 -12.44 -13.10
CA THR A 239 -2.04 -13.56 -12.35
C THR A 239 -1.04 -14.71 -12.22
N GLU A 240 -0.43 -15.11 -13.34
CA GLU A 240 0.62 -16.13 -13.36
C GLU A 240 1.85 -15.68 -12.58
N GLY A 241 2.23 -14.39 -12.68
CA GLY A 241 3.33 -13.80 -11.92
C GLY A 241 3.11 -13.89 -10.40
N GLY A 242 1.89 -13.61 -9.93
CA GLY A 242 1.52 -13.79 -8.52
C GLY A 242 1.61 -15.26 -8.08
N ALA A 243 1.10 -16.19 -8.90
CA ALA A 243 1.20 -17.63 -8.62
C ALA A 243 2.66 -18.11 -8.60
N MET A 244 3.48 -17.67 -9.56
CA MET A 244 4.91 -17.97 -9.61
C MET A 244 5.65 -17.45 -8.38
N MET A 245 5.32 -16.25 -7.91
CA MET A 245 5.88 -15.71 -6.67
C MET A 245 5.53 -16.55 -5.45
N ALA A 246 4.27 -17.00 -5.33
CA ALA A 246 3.86 -17.87 -4.22
C ALA A 246 4.64 -19.19 -4.23
N VAL A 247 4.76 -19.84 -5.38
CA VAL A 247 5.56 -21.08 -5.54
C VAL A 247 7.03 -20.81 -5.24
N TYR A 248 7.60 -19.74 -5.77
CA TYR A 248 8.99 -19.36 -5.51
C TYR A 248 9.24 -19.14 -4.02
N ALA A 249 8.38 -18.40 -3.33
CA ALA A 249 8.48 -18.15 -1.89
C ALA A 249 8.42 -19.45 -1.06
N LEU A 250 7.56 -20.41 -1.46
CA LEU A 250 7.50 -21.74 -0.85
C LEU A 250 8.83 -22.51 -1.04
N LEU A 251 9.36 -22.51 -2.25
CA LEU A 251 10.62 -23.22 -2.57
C LEU A 251 11.79 -22.60 -1.80
N VAL A 252 11.92 -21.28 -1.82
CA VAL A 252 13.00 -20.58 -1.11
C VAL A 252 12.87 -20.80 0.40
N GLY A 253 11.68 -20.62 0.97
CA GLY A 253 11.45 -20.74 2.41
C GLY A 253 11.70 -22.18 2.91
N LYS A 254 11.33 -23.18 2.13
CA LYS A 254 11.45 -24.59 2.55
C LYS A 254 12.82 -25.20 2.25
N PHE A 255 13.38 -24.97 1.05
CA PHE A 255 14.59 -25.68 0.60
C PHE A 255 15.87 -24.85 0.79
N ILE A 256 15.81 -23.54 0.59
CA ILE A 256 16.99 -22.67 0.69
C ILE A 256 17.15 -22.17 2.14
N TYR A 257 16.14 -21.55 2.68
CA TYR A 257 16.18 -20.98 4.02
C TYR A 257 15.85 -21.99 5.12
N LYS A 258 15.10 -23.05 4.78
CA LYS A 258 14.73 -24.16 5.68
C LYS A 258 13.97 -23.72 6.96
N GLU A 259 13.32 -22.60 6.91
CA GLU A 259 12.58 -22.05 8.05
C GLU A 259 11.06 -22.30 7.95
N LEU A 260 10.55 -22.44 6.73
CA LEU A 260 9.13 -22.72 6.48
C LEU A 260 8.78 -24.17 6.84
N LYS A 261 7.96 -24.33 7.88
CA LYS A 261 7.45 -25.64 8.28
C LYS A 261 6.13 -25.96 7.56
N ILE A 262 5.93 -27.22 7.20
CA ILE A 262 4.67 -27.67 6.57
C ILE A 262 3.47 -27.44 7.51
N THR A 263 3.70 -27.49 8.82
CA THR A 263 2.71 -27.20 9.85
C THR A 263 2.21 -25.77 9.84
N ASP A 264 2.95 -24.84 9.25
CA ASP A 264 2.56 -23.43 9.17
C ASP A 264 1.67 -23.15 7.95
N LEU A 265 1.67 -24.03 6.94
CA LEU A 265 0.90 -23.86 5.71
C LEU A 265 -0.60 -23.65 5.94
N PRO A 266 -1.30 -24.39 6.80
CA PRO A 266 -2.73 -24.13 7.05
C PRO A 266 -2.99 -22.72 7.59
N LYS A 267 -2.12 -22.23 8.47
CA LYS A 267 -2.22 -20.88 9.03
C LYS A 267 -1.94 -19.81 7.95
N ILE A 268 -0.90 -20.00 7.16
CA ILE A 268 -0.55 -19.11 6.04
C ILE A 268 -1.70 -19.03 5.04
N MET A 269 -2.28 -20.17 4.69
CA MET A 269 -3.42 -20.22 3.76
C MET A 269 -4.65 -19.56 4.34
N LEU A 270 -4.92 -19.72 5.65
CA LEU A 270 -6.01 -19.06 6.32
C LEU A 270 -5.84 -17.54 6.35
N ASP A 271 -4.64 -17.06 6.71
CA ASP A 271 -4.31 -15.63 6.72
C ASP A 271 -4.45 -15.03 5.31
N GLY A 272 -3.93 -15.72 4.30
CA GLY A 272 -4.03 -15.30 2.90
C GLY A 272 -5.49 -15.30 2.40
N ALA A 273 -6.25 -16.34 2.71
CA ALA A 273 -7.67 -16.45 2.34
C ALA A 273 -8.52 -15.36 3.01
N THR A 274 -8.29 -15.09 4.29
CA THR A 274 -9.04 -14.05 5.03
C THR A 274 -8.79 -12.66 4.45
N ASN A 275 -7.53 -12.32 4.21
CA ASN A 275 -7.18 -11.03 3.60
C ASN A 275 -7.74 -10.90 2.18
N THR A 276 -7.67 -11.98 1.38
CA THR A 276 -8.26 -12.04 0.05
C THR A 276 -9.77 -11.83 0.11
N ALA A 277 -10.47 -12.54 0.99
CA ALA A 277 -11.92 -12.44 1.14
C ALA A 277 -12.36 -11.01 1.50
N CYS A 278 -11.63 -10.33 2.39
CA CYS A 278 -11.91 -8.93 2.73
C CYS A 278 -11.82 -8.02 1.49
N ILE A 279 -10.74 -8.14 0.70
CA ILE A 279 -10.56 -7.30 -0.49
C ILE A 279 -11.60 -7.64 -1.56
N MET A 280 -11.84 -8.91 -1.82
CA MET A 280 -12.83 -9.34 -2.82
C MET A 280 -14.25 -8.91 -2.44
N MET A 281 -14.59 -8.91 -1.14
CA MET A 281 -15.89 -8.42 -0.68
C MET A 281 -16.03 -6.90 -0.88
N ILE A 282 -14.96 -6.12 -0.66
CA ILE A 282 -14.94 -4.68 -0.97
C ILE A 282 -15.11 -4.46 -2.48
N MET A 283 -14.44 -5.27 -3.32
CA MET A 283 -14.55 -5.20 -4.78
C MET A 283 -15.97 -5.51 -5.27
N ALA A 284 -16.60 -6.54 -4.69
CA ALA A 284 -17.99 -6.86 -5.00
C ALA A 284 -18.93 -5.69 -4.68
N GLY A 285 -18.82 -5.12 -3.47
CA GLY A 285 -19.59 -3.95 -3.07
C GLY A 285 -19.33 -2.71 -3.95
N ALA A 286 -18.06 -2.47 -4.29
CA ALA A 286 -17.66 -1.36 -5.17
C ALA A 286 -18.23 -1.49 -6.59
N ASN A 287 -18.33 -2.71 -7.12
CA ASN A 287 -18.92 -2.94 -8.44
C ASN A 287 -20.43 -2.63 -8.47
N VAL A 288 -21.16 -2.98 -7.40
CA VAL A 288 -22.57 -2.59 -7.25
C VAL A 288 -22.72 -1.08 -7.13
N LEU A 289 -21.90 -0.44 -6.30
CA LEU A 289 -21.88 1.01 -6.16
C LEU A 289 -21.55 1.71 -7.49
N SER A 290 -20.53 1.24 -8.19
CA SER A 290 -20.13 1.77 -9.50
C SER A 290 -21.24 1.66 -10.54
N HIS A 291 -22.00 0.55 -10.51
CA HIS A 291 -23.17 0.38 -11.39
C HIS A 291 -24.25 1.43 -11.11
N TYR A 292 -24.62 1.62 -9.84
CA TYR A 292 -25.56 2.67 -9.43
C TYR A 292 -25.06 4.07 -9.85
N LEU A 293 -23.81 4.40 -9.57
CA LEU A 293 -23.23 5.68 -9.93
C LEU A 293 -23.28 5.93 -11.45
N SER A 294 -22.99 4.89 -12.25
CA SER A 294 -23.04 4.96 -13.72
C SER A 294 -24.47 5.10 -14.24
N TRP A 295 -25.42 4.40 -13.61
CA TRP A 295 -26.84 4.48 -13.96
C TRP A 295 -27.41 5.88 -13.74
N GLU A 296 -27.09 6.49 -12.61
CA GLU A 296 -27.46 7.87 -12.28
C GLU A 296 -26.67 8.95 -13.05
N GLY A 297 -25.67 8.54 -13.83
CA GLY A 297 -24.82 9.47 -14.60
C GLY A 297 -23.91 10.34 -13.73
N ILE A 298 -23.67 9.93 -12.48
CA ILE A 298 -22.85 10.69 -11.53
C ILE A 298 -21.42 10.93 -12.03
N PRO A 299 -20.70 9.92 -12.61
CA PRO A 299 -19.36 10.16 -13.17
C PRO A 299 -19.37 11.19 -14.30
N THR A 300 -20.39 11.18 -15.16
CA THR A 300 -20.52 12.13 -16.27
C THR A 300 -20.78 13.55 -15.74
N TRP A 301 -21.71 13.68 -14.80
CA TRP A 301 -22.01 14.95 -14.16
C TRP A 301 -20.79 15.52 -13.40
N LEU A 302 -20.09 14.65 -12.63
CA LEU A 302 -18.88 15.04 -11.90
C LEU A 302 -17.80 15.54 -12.87
N THR A 303 -17.61 14.82 -13.97
CA THR A 303 -16.63 15.17 -14.98
C THR A 303 -16.95 16.51 -15.64
N GLN A 304 -18.21 16.73 -16.04
CA GLN A 304 -18.64 18.02 -16.61
C GLN A 304 -18.49 19.16 -15.61
N SER A 305 -18.93 18.95 -14.38
CA SER A 305 -18.80 19.96 -13.32
C SER A 305 -17.33 20.28 -13.02
N MET A 306 -16.47 19.28 -12.94
CA MET A 306 -15.04 19.47 -12.70
C MET A 306 -14.35 20.14 -13.88
N THR A 307 -14.62 19.73 -15.12
CA THR A 307 -14.02 20.34 -16.33
C THR A 307 -14.44 21.80 -16.52
N GLN A 308 -15.67 22.16 -16.11
CA GLN A 308 -16.16 23.55 -16.20
C GLN A 308 -15.63 24.44 -15.10
N ASN A 309 -15.53 23.93 -13.87
CA ASN A 309 -15.21 24.73 -12.69
C ASN A 309 -13.75 24.66 -12.26
N VAL A 310 -13.02 23.61 -12.66
CA VAL A 310 -11.60 23.40 -12.31
C VAL A 310 -10.72 23.88 -13.46
N PRO A 311 -9.92 24.93 -13.27
CA PRO A 311 -9.24 25.61 -14.36
C PRO A 311 -8.17 24.76 -15.07
N ASN A 312 -7.58 23.77 -14.40
CA ASN A 312 -6.56 22.92 -14.97
C ASN A 312 -6.38 21.58 -14.20
N LYS A 313 -5.66 20.64 -14.81
CA LYS A 313 -5.35 19.33 -14.24
C LYS A 313 -4.61 19.39 -12.89
N TYR A 314 -3.84 20.43 -12.61
CA TYR A 314 -3.06 20.54 -11.39
C TYR A 314 -3.96 20.85 -10.18
N VAL A 315 -4.99 21.67 -10.38
CA VAL A 315 -6.00 21.95 -9.36
C VAL A 315 -6.86 20.70 -9.11
N PHE A 316 -7.22 19.96 -10.16
CA PHE A 316 -7.89 18.67 -10.01
C PHE A 316 -7.07 17.69 -9.17
N LEU A 317 -5.77 17.55 -9.46
CA LEU A 317 -4.87 16.71 -8.69
C LEU A 317 -4.80 17.15 -7.22
N ALA A 318 -4.73 18.47 -6.94
CA ALA A 318 -4.74 18.99 -5.57
C ALA A 318 -6.02 18.63 -4.81
N ILE A 319 -7.20 18.79 -5.43
CA ILE A 319 -8.50 18.44 -4.85
C ILE A 319 -8.58 16.94 -4.59
N SER A 320 -8.17 16.14 -5.58
CA SER A 320 -8.14 14.68 -5.48
C SER A 320 -7.22 14.19 -4.35
N MET A 321 -6.03 14.79 -4.22
CA MET A 321 -5.09 14.50 -3.14
C MET A 321 -5.68 14.85 -1.76
N ALA A 322 -6.25 16.03 -1.61
CA ALA A 322 -6.84 16.46 -0.35
C ALA A 322 -7.99 15.55 0.07
N LEU A 323 -8.88 15.19 -0.87
CA LEU A 323 -9.98 14.28 -0.63
C LEU A 323 -9.50 12.90 -0.17
N LEU A 324 -8.55 12.30 -0.91
CA LEU A 324 -8.03 10.99 -0.60
C LEU A 324 -7.24 10.96 0.71
N LEU A 325 -6.50 12.03 1.03
CA LEU A 325 -5.81 12.14 2.30
C LEU A 325 -6.80 12.16 3.46
N VAL A 326 -7.85 12.97 3.35
CA VAL A 326 -8.91 13.03 4.38
C VAL A 326 -9.60 11.68 4.53
N LEU A 327 -10.00 11.02 3.43
CA LEU A 327 -10.64 9.71 3.51
C LEU A 327 -9.70 8.65 4.10
N GLY A 328 -8.43 8.65 3.71
CA GLY A 328 -7.42 7.73 4.25
C GLY A 328 -7.12 7.90 5.73
N MET A 329 -7.44 9.06 6.32
CA MET A 329 -7.37 9.26 7.77
C MET A 329 -8.43 8.45 8.54
N PHE A 330 -9.61 8.24 7.93
CA PHE A 330 -10.79 7.67 8.60
C PHE A 330 -11.05 6.21 8.25
N MET A 331 -10.60 5.75 7.09
CA MET A 331 -10.86 4.41 6.60
C MET A 331 -9.60 3.77 6.03
N ASP A 332 -9.65 2.47 5.83
CA ASP A 332 -8.55 1.75 5.19
C ASP A 332 -8.25 2.33 3.80
N GLY A 333 -6.98 2.59 3.52
CA GLY A 333 -6.56 3.25 2.30
C GLY A 333 -6.92 2.47 1.03
N MET A 334 -6.84 1.13 1.06
CA MET A 334 -7.25 0.30 -0.07
C MET A 334 -8.75 0.40 -0.33
N ALA A 335 -9.56 0.36 0.73
CA ALA A 335 -11.00 0.53 0.62
C ALA A 335 -11.38 1.91 0.07
N ALA A 336 -10.73 2.97 0.56
CA ALA A 336 -10.91 4.34 0.03
C ALA A 336 -10.59 4.40 -1.46
N MET A 337 -9.48 3.81 -1.88
CA MET A 337 -9.05 3.79 -3.29
C MET A 337 -10.06 3.04 -4.16
N ILE A 338 -10.53 1.87 -3.74
CA ILE A 338 -11.50 1.06 -4.52
C ILE A 338 -12.80 1.83 -4.76
N VAL A 339 -13.26 2.60 -3.77
CA VAL A 339 -14.49 3.41 -3.87
C VAL A 339 -14.28 4.64 -4.76
N ILE A 340 -13.16 5.34 -4.59
CA ILE A 340 -12.95 6.66 -5.19
C ILE A 340 -12.33 6.57 -6.59
N ALA A 341 -11.51 5.56 -6.87
CA ALA A 341 -10.84 5.45 -8.16
C ALA A 341 -11.82 5.44 -9.35
N PRO A 342 -12.92 4.67 -9.36
CA PRO A 342 -13.87 4.68 -10.47
C PRO A 342 -14.58 6.02 -10.66
N LEU A 343 -14.65 6.86 -9.61
CA LEU A 343 -15.28 8.20 -9.68
C LEU A 343 -14.32 9.25 -10.22
N LEU A 344 -13.10 9.30 -9.71
CA LEU A 344 -12.16 10.38 -10.04
C LEU A 344 -11.23 10.07 -11.21
N ALA A 345 -10.89 8.81 -11.48
CA ALA A 345 -9.96 8.49 -12.56
C ALA A 345 -10.51 8.84 -13.95
N PRO A 346 -11.80 8.66 -14.28
CA PRO A 346 -12.36 9.11 -15.55
C PRO A 346 -12.26 10.64 -15.71
N VAL A 347 -12.46 11.41 -14.64
CA VAL A 347 -12.27 12.88 -14.64
C VAL A 347 -10.83 13.23 -14.97
N GLY A 348 -9.88 12.58 -14.28
CA GLY A 348 -8.45 12.76 -14.52
C GLY A 348 -8.04 12.43 -15.96
N ALA A 349 -8.58 11.34 -16.52
CA ALA A 349 -8.34 10.94 -17.91
C ALA A 349 -8.79 12.01 -18.89
N GLN A 350 -10.00 12.57 -18.73
CA GLN A 350 -10.52 13.65 -19.58
C GLN A 350 -9.72 14.95 -19.44
N MET A 351 -9.15 15.23 -18.27
CA MET A 351 -8.25 16.38 -18.05
C MET A 351 -6.80 16.11 -18.52
N GLY A 352 -6.53 14.97 -19.18
CA GLY A 352 -5.23 14.64 -19.73
C GLY A 352 -4.19 14.20 -18.68
N VAL A 353 -4.64 13.63 -17.56
CA VAL A 353 -3.76 13.00 -16.57
C VAL A 353 -3.45 11.56 -17.00
N ASN A 354 -2.18 11.18 -16.99
CA ASN A 354 -1.78 9.80 -17.27
C ASN A 354 -2.29 8.86 -16.17
N MET A 355 -2.94 7.75 -16.53
CA MET A 355 -3.59 6.85 -15.58
C MET A 355 -2.62 6.02 -14.74
N VAL A 356 -1.41 5.73 -15.22
CA VAL A 356 -0.35 5.10 -14.42
C VAL A 356 0.15 6.07 -13.37
N HIS A 357 0.38 7.32 -13.76
CA HIS A 357 0.77 8.38 -12.84
C HIS A 357 -0.30 8.62 -11.76
N TYR A 358 -1.56 8.75 -12.18
CA TYR A 358 -2.68 8.96 -11.26
C TYR A 358 -2.87 7.79 -10.28
N GLY A 359 -2.76 6.55 -10.77
CA GLY A 359 -2.87 5.36 -9.94
C GLY A 359 -1.81 5.29 -8.85
N LEU A 360 -0.56 5.61 -9.18
CA LEU A 360 0.48 5.68 -8.17
C LEU A 360 0.19 6.78 -7.13
N ILE A 361 -0.23 7.97 -7.56
CA ILE A 361 -0.57 9.07 -6.65
C ILE A 361 -1.69 8.65 -5.70
N MET A 362 -2.73 7.98 -6.20
CA MET A 362 -3.81 7.47 -5.36
C MET A 362 -3.30 6.48 -4.32
N CYS A 363 -2.50 5.48 -4.72
CA CYS A 363 -1.91 4.50 -3.80
C CYS A 363 -1.00 5.17 -2.76
N LEU A 364 -0.16 6.10 -3.19
CA LEU A 364 0.74 6.85 -2.31
C LEU A 364 -0.06 7.69 -1.29
N ASN A 365 -1.11 8.35 -1.74
CA ASN A 365 -1.99 9.16 -0.89
C ASN A 365 -2.70 8.31 0.17
N CYS A 366 -3.24 7.15 -0.23
CA CYS A 366 -3.87 6.20 0.69
C CYS A 366 -2.89 5.67 1.73
N ALA A 367 -1.65 5.37 1.34
CA ALA A 367 -0.61 4.92 2.26
C ALA A 367 -0.23 6.01 3.28
N ILE A 368 -0.14 7.27 2.84
CA ILE A 368 0.12 8.41 3.72
C ILE A 368 -1.09 8.69 4.63
N GLY A 369 -2.31 8.57 4.12
CA GLY A 369 -3.53 8.67 4.92
C GLY A 369 -3.54 7.70 6.09
N ALA A 370 -3.05 6.46 5.88
CA ALA A 370 -3.00 5.42 6.92
C ALA A 370 -2.05 5.74 8.10
N ILE A 371 -1.16 6.71 7.96
CA ILE A 371 -0.29 7.19 9.06
C ILE A 371 -0.70 8.57 9.57
N THR A 372 -1.66 9.23 8.90
CA THR A 372 -2.02 10.64 9.20
C THR A 372 -3.08 10.70 10.29
N PRO A 373 -2.89 11.52 11.36
CA PRO A 373 -3.89 11.76 12.38
C PRO A 373 -5.18 12.38 11.79
N PRO A 374 -6.38 12.19 12.40
CA PRO A 374 -6.58 11.76 13.79
C PRO A 374 -6.61 10.24 14.01
N PHE A 375 -6.96 9.45 12.99
CA PHE A 375 -7.06 8.01 13.18
C PHE A 375 -5.80 7.27 12.72
N GLY A 376 -5.45 7.33 11.45
CA GLY A 376 -4.25 6.67 10.91
C GLY A 376 -4.15 5.19 11.29
N ASN A 377 -4.65 4.31 10.46
CA ASN A 377 -4.79 2.87 10.77
C ASN A 377 -3.50 2.22 11.30
N TYR A 378 -2.33 2.57 10.70
CA TYR A 378 -1.04 2.03 11.13
C TYR A 378 -0.62 2.56 12.51
N ASN A 379 -1.03 3.79 12.87
CA ASN A 379 -0.72 4.36 14.18
C ASN A 379 -1.40 3.59 15.29
N PHE A 380 -2.69 3.25 15.12
CA PHE A 380 -3.42 2.45 16.10
C PHE A 380 -2.92 1.02 16.17
N LEU A 381 -2.58 0.43 15.03
CA LEU A 381 -2.05 -0.92 14.97
C LEU A 381 -0.73 -1.04 15.74
N VAL A 382 0.21 -0.15 15.48
CA VAL A 382 1.51 -0.14 16.17
C VAL A 382 1.33 0.22 17.64
N ALA A 383 0.61 1.31 17.97
CA ALA A 383 0.38 1.72 19.34
C ALA A 383 -0.29 0.62 20.19
N GLY A 384 -1.25 -0.11 19.62
CA GLY A 384 -1.91 -1.24 20.25
C GLY A 384 -0.97 -2.44 20.46
N THR A 385 -0.09 -2.72 19.49
CA THR A 385 0.87 -3.83 19.57
C THR A 385 1.91 -3.59 20.66
N VAL A 386 2.47 -2.38 20.73
CA VAL A 386 3.55 -2.04 21.71
C VAL A 386 3.01 -1.41 22.99
N LYS A 387 1.69 -1.23 23.10
CA LYS A 387 0.99 -0.65 24.26
C LYS A 387 1.52 0.75 24.63
N CYS A 388 1.76 1.61 23.63
CA CYS A 388 2.17 3.00 23.88
C CYS A 388 1.00 3.98 23.77
N SER A 389 1.21 5.20 24.25
CA SER A 389 0.22 6.27 24.14
C SER A 389 0.16 6.80 22.71
N THR A 390 -0.96 6.58 22.02
CA THR A 390 -1.20 7.07 20.64
C THR A 390 -1.03 8.58 20.53
N SER A 391 -1.50 9.35 21.53
CA SER A 391 -1.38 10.82 21.52
C SER A 391 0.08 11.30 21.58
N LYS A 392 0.97 10.61 22.31
CA LYS A 392 2.40 10.94 22.34
C LYS A 392 3.09 10.50 21.05
N MET A 393 2.76 9.31 20.55
CA MET A 393 3.26 8.79 19.30
C MET A 393 2.92 9.69 18.11
N ILE A 394 1.70 10.27 18.06
CA ILE A 394 1.27 11.21 17.02
C ILE A 394 2.20 12.42 16.92
N LYS A 395 2.69 12.94 18.04
CA LYS A 395 3.65 14.07 18.03
C LYS A 395 4.98 13.70 17.40
N GLU A 396 5.40 12.44 17.58
CA GLU A 396 6.65 11.92 17.04
C GLU A 396 6.58 11.59 15.54
N ILE A 397 5.39 11.26 15.01
CA ILE A 397 5.23 10.89 13.61
C ILE A 397 5.11 12.09 12.67
N ILE A 398 4.73 13.28 13.16
CA ILE A 398 4.50 14.48 12.33
C ILE A 398 5.67 14.80 11.39
N PRO A 399 6.95 14.78 11.81
CA PRO A 399 8.07 15.07 10.91
C PRO A 399 8.14 14.11 9.71
N TYR A 400 7.81 12.83 9.93
CA TYR A 400 7.78 11.82 8.89
C TYR A 400 6.60 12.01 7.93
N ILE A 401 5.43 12.40 8.43
CA ILE A 401 4.27 12.76 7.61
C ILE A 401 4.59 13.94 6.69
N ILE A 402 5.29 14.96 7.20
CA ILE A 402 5.72 16.11 6.39
C ILE A 402 6.61 15.65 5.22
N VAL A 403 7.55 14.75 5.47
CA VAL A 403 8.40 14.17 4.42
C VAL A 403 7.55 13.43 3.38
N CYS A 404 6.61 12.61 3.82
CA CYS A 404 5.73 11.87 2.91
C CYS A 404 4.86 12.79 2.06
N ILE A 405 4.28 13.84 2.66
CA ILE A 405 3.49 14.85 1.94
C ILE A 405 4.37 15.60 0.94
N ALA A 406 5.60 15.95 1.29
CA ALA A 406 6.53 16.60 0.37
C ALA A 406 6.82 15.70 -0.86
N VAL A 407 7.08 14.41 -0.65
CA VAL A 407 7.27 13.46 -1.74
C VAL A 407 5.98 13.29 -2.56
N LEU A 408 4.81 13.22 -1.93
CA LEU A 408 3.52 13.16 -2.61
C LEU A 408 3.33 14.36 -3.53
N ILE A 409 3.59 15.57 -3.05
CA ILE A 409 3.52 16.81 -3.85
C ILE A 409 4.49 16.75 -5.03
N LEU A 410 5.75 16.37 -4.80
CA LEU A 410 6.74 16.22 -5.86
C LEU A 410 6.29 15.22 -6.94
N CYS A 411 5.83 14.04 -6.52
CA CYS A 411 5.35 13.01 -7.44
C CYS A 411 4.10 13.46 -8.21
N THR A 412 3.21 14.25 -7.57
CA THR A 412 1.97 14.72 -8.20
C THR A 412 2.23 15.77 -9.27
N TYR A 413 3.08 16.76 -8.98
CA TYR A 413 3.31 17.88 -9.90
C TYR A 413 4.46 17.64 -10.87
N ILE A 414 5.33 16.67 -10.61
CA ILE A 414 6.44 16.30 -11.49
C ILE A 414 6.27 14.84 -11.92
N PRO A 415 5.45 14.56 -12.97
CA PRO A 415 5.16 13.19 -13.42
C PRO A 415 6.42 12.37 -13.77
N GLY A 416 7.54 13.04 -14.05
CA GLY A 416 8.82 12.40 -14.34
C GLY A 416 9.24 11.40 -13.25
N PHE A 417 9.12 11.75 -11.97
CA PHE A 417 9.51 10.85 -10.87
C PHE A 417 8.72 9.53 -10.85
N VAL A 418 7.51 9.56 -11.36
CA VAL A 418 6.64 8.37 -11.43
C VAL A 418 6.84 7.62 -12.75
N THR A 419 7.03 8.32 -13.87
CA THR A 419 6.97 7.73 -15.21
C THR A 419 8.35 7.35 -15.79
N ILE A 420 9.48 7.76 -15.18
CA ILE A 420 10.83 7.47 -15.70
C ILE A 420 11.06 5.96 -15.82
N ILE A 421 10.87 5.17 -14.74
CA ILE A 421 11.12 3.72 -14.78
C ILE A 421 10.12 3.02 -15.73
N PRO A 422 8.80 3.27 -15.66
CA PRO A 422 7.88 2.74 -16.66
C PRO A 422 8.29 3.05 -18.11
N LYS A 423 8.74 4.27 -18.40
CA LYS A 423 9.22 4.64 -19.73
C LYS A 423 10.48 3.89 -20.14
N LEU A 424 11.45 3.73 -19.24
CA LEU A 424 12.70 3.00 -19.51
C LEU A 424 12.42 1.51 -19.74
N VAL A 425 11.45 0.93 -19.01
CA VAL A 425 11.15 -0.50 -19.07
C VAL A 425 10.21 -0.84 -20.22
N TYR A 426 9.16 -0.04 -20.47
CA TYR A 426 8.08 -0.35 -21.41
C TYR A 426 8.05 0.59 -22.64
N GLY A 427 8.90 1.60 -22.72
CA GLY A 427 8.93 2.59 -23.81
C GLY A 427 7.87 3.69 -23.60
N ASN A 428 6.61 3.44 -23.97
CA ASN A 428 5.51 4.41 -23.80
C ASN A 428 4.66 4.13 -22.53
N VAL A 429 4.32 5.21 -21.82
CA VAL A 429 3.48 5.15 -20.59
C VAL A 429 2.21 5.96 -20.81
#